data_00b6dba3857b4dab9aed8c14b28b5c42
#
_entry.id   00b6dba3857b4dab9aed8c14b28b5c42
#
_cell.length_a   1.000
_cell.length_b   1.000
_cell.length_c   1.000
_cell.angle_alpha   90.00
_cell.angle_beta   90.00
_cell.angle_gamma   90.00
#
_symmetry.space_group_name_H-M   'P 1'
#
loop_
_entity.id
_entity.type
_entity.pdbx_description
1 polymer ?
#
loop_
_entity_poly.entity_id
_entity_poly.type
_entity_poly.pdbx_seq_one_letter_code
_entity_poly.pdbx_strand_id
1 'polypeptide(L)' 'MKIEKTTVIGEILEKAPEKADILTEAGMHCLTCFMAQQETIEEACEAHGIDVEELLKELNK' A
#
# COMPACT_ATOMS: atom_id res chain seq x y z
N MET A 1 -7.35 10.32 -5.30
CA MET A 1 -6.31 9.50 -5.93
C MET A 1 -6.81 8.08 -6.17
N LYS A 2 -6.68 7.61 -7.39
CA LYS A 2 -7.04 6.22 -7.68
C LYS A 2 -5.80 5.34 -7.50
N ILE A 3 -5.91 4.33 -6.66
CA ILE A 3 -4.79 3.45 -6.34
C ILE A 3 -4.92 2.15 -7.14
N GLU A 4 -3.84 1.76 -7.79
CA GLU A 4 -3.80 0.58 -8.62
C GLU A 4 -2.68 -0.36 -8.14
N LYS A 5 -2.62 -1.55 -8.74
CA LYS A 5 -1.58 -2.54 -8.41
C LYS A 5 -0.17 -1.99 -8.62
N THR A 6 -0.02 -1.12 -9.61
CA THR A 6 1.27 -0.55 -9.97
C THR A 6 1.61 0.73 -9.21
N THR A 7 0.70 1.20 -8.37
CA THR A 7 0.95 2.39 -7.58
C THR A 7 2.01 2.11 -6.51
N VAL A 8 3.01 2.97 -6.43
CA VAL A 8 4.09 2.83 -5.46
C VAL A 8 3.61 3.30 -4.08
N ILE A 9 3.99 2.55 -3.05
CA ILE A 9 3.58 2.88 -1.68
C ILE A 9 3.99 4.29 -1.28
N GLY A 10 5.20 4.70 -1.64
CA GLY A 10 5.68 6.06 -1.35
C GLY A 10 4.78 7.14 -1.93
N GLU A 11 4.23 6.91 -3.11
CA GLU A 11 3.32 7.86 -3.73
C GLU A 11 2.02 7.97 -2.92
N ILE A 12 1.52 6.85 -2.42
CA ILE A 12 0.32 6.85 -1.58
C ILE A 12 0.57 7.65 -0.30
N LEU A 13 1.71 7.45 0.32
CA LEU A 13 2.05 8.15 1.56
C LEU A 13 2.23 9.65 1.34
N GLU A 14 2.69 10.03 0.16
CA GLU A 14 2.87 11.43 -0.19
C GLU A 14 1.55 12.13 -0.54
N LYS A 15 0.74 11.50 -1.37
CA LYS A 15 -0.49 12.11 -1.88
C LYS A 15 -1.74 11.83 -1.07
N ALA A 16 -1.76 10.71 -0.38
CA ALA A 16 -2.91 10.29 0.41
C ALA A 16 -2.44 9.68 1.73
N PRO A 17 -1.80 10.47 2.60
CA PRO A 17 -1.21 9.94 3.84
C PRO A 17 -2.22 9.28 4.77
N GLU A 18 -3.50 9.65 4.70
CA GLU A 18 -4.55 9.03 5.51
C GLU A 18 -4.73 7.56 5.18
N LYS A 19 -4.26 7.12 4.01
CA LYS A 19 -4.38 5.73 3.61
C LYS A 19 -3.32 4.84 4.25
N ALA A 20 -2.34 5.44 4.93
CA ALA A 20 -1.31 4.68 5.62
C ALA A 20 -1.90 3.75 6.68
N ASP A 21 -2.97 4.17 7.34
CA ASP A 21 -3.61 3.34 8.35
C ASP A 21 -4.19 2.07 7.75
N ILE A 22 -4.72 2.17 6.54
CA ILE A 22 -5.27 1.00 5.83
C ILE A 22 -4.15 0.00 5.54
N LEU A 23 -3.01 0.51 5.08
CA LEU A 23 -1.86 -0.34 4.78
C LEU A 23 -1.33 -1.03 6.05
N THR A 24 -1.24 -0.29 7.13
CA THR A 24 -0.78 -0.83 8.41
C THR A 24 -1.72 -1.92 8.92
N GLU A 25 -3.02 -1.68 8.86
CA GLU A 25 -4.00 -2.66 9.30
C GLU A 25 -4.01 -3.91 8.46
N ALA A 26 -3.59 -3.80 7.20
CA ALA A 26 -3.49 -4.96 6.31
C ALA A 26 -2.27 -5.82 6.60
N GLY A 27 -1.36 -5.33 7.45
CA GLY A 27 -0.16 -6.09 7.81
C GLY A 27 1.16 -5.46 7.36
N MET A 28 1.10 -4.30 6.74
CA MET A 28 2.30 -3.61 6.25
C MET A 28 2.80 -2.63 7.30
N HIS A 29 3.56 -3.14 8.25
CA HIS A 29 3.99 -2.32 9.39
C HIS A 29 5.26 -1.51 9.17
N CYS A 30 6.00 -1.77 8.09
CA CYS A 30 7.28 -1.10 7.84
C CYS A 30 7.17 0.01 6.78
N LEU A 31 6.14 0.83 6.88
CA LEU A 31 5.89 1.89 5.90
C LEU A 31 6.94 3.01 5.94
N THR A 32 7.66 3.15 7.04
CA THR A 32 8.71 4.15 7.17
C THR A 32 10.02 3.68 6.53
N CYS A 33 10.10 2.42 6.16
CA CYS A 33 11.29 1.88 5.51
C CYS A 33 11.38 2.39 4.07
N PHE A 34 12.52 2.96 3.70
CA PHE A 34 12.74 3.48 2.36
C PHE A 34 12.50 2.41 1.28
N MET A 35 12.96 1.20 1.54
CA MET A 35 12.78 0.10 0.59
C MET A 35 11.31 -0.24 0.38
N ALA A 36 10.54 -0.27 1.47
CA ALA A 36 9.12 -0.57 1.37
C ALA A 36 8.37 0.49 0.58
N GLN A 37 8.78 1.74 0.70
CA GLN A 37 8.12 2.84 -0.01
C GLN A 37 8.34 2.78 -1.52
N GLN A 38 9.36 2.06 -1.98
CA GLN A 38 9.63 1.91 -3.41
C GLN A 38 8.87 0.76 -4.05
N GLU A 39 8.26 -0.09 -3.25
CA GLU A 39 7.49 -1.21 -3.77
C GLU A 39 6.12 -0.77 -4.27
N THR A 40 5.62 -1.49 -5.29
CA THR A 40 4.24 -1.27 -5.72
C THR A 40 3.31 -2.01 -4.76
N ILE A 41 2.03 -1.67 -4.82
CA ILE A 41 1.03 -2.35 -4.00
C ILE A 41 1.04 -3.85 -4.26
N GLU A 42 1.13 -4.24 -5.53
CA GLU A 42 1.17 -5.66 -5.90
C GLU A 42 2.36 -6.38 -5.29
N GLU A 43 3.54 -5.78 -5.39
CA GLU A 43 4.76 -6.37 -4.84
C GLU A 43 4.68 -6.50 -3.32
N ALA A 44 4.18 -5.48 -2.65
CA ALA A 44 4.05 -5.49 -1.20
C ALA A 44 3.05 -6.53 -0.74
N CYS A 45 1.92 -6.64 -1.44
CA CYS A 45 0.91 -7.64 -1.11
C CYS A 45 1.45 -9.05 -1.27
N GLU A 46 2.21 -9.28 -2.32
CA GLU A 46 2.82 -10.58 -2.56
C GLU A 46 3.80 -10.95 -1.45
N ALA A 47 4.62 -10.00 -1.05
CA ALA A 47 5.61 -10.22 0.01
C ALA A 47 4.96 -10.52 1.37
N HIS A 48 3.81 -9.90 1.65
CA HIS A 48 3.11 -10.06 2.93
C HIS A 48 1.98 -11.08 2.91
N GLY A 49 1.74 -11.71 1.77
CA GLY A 49 0.64 -12.67 1.67
C GLY A 49 -0.74 -12.05 1.75
N ILE A 50 -0.88 -10.82 1.26
CA ILE A 50 -2.12 -10.07 1.31
C ILE A 50 -2.82 -10.14 -0.05
N ASP A 51 -4.15 -10.27 -0.05
CA ASP A 51 -4.94 -10.24 -1.27
C ASP A 51 -4.97 -8.81 -1.82
N VAL A 52 -4.32 -8.60 -2.96
CA VAL A 52 -4.21 -7.27 -3.54
C VAL A 52 -5.57 -6.69 -3.94
N GLU A 53 -6.49 -7.52 -4.41
CA GLU A 53 -7.81 -7.05 -4.81
C GLU A 53 -8.58 -6.50 -3.60
N GLU A 54 -8.52 -7.20 -2.49
CA GLU A 54 -9.17 -6.75 -1.25
C GLU A 54 -8.56 -5.45 -0.75
N LEU A 55 -7.24 -5.36 -0.77
CA LEU A 55 -6.57 -4.15 -0.33
C LEU A 55 -6.92 -2.96 -1.21
N LEU A 56 -6.96 -3.17 -2.53
CA LEU A 56 -7.32 -2.09 -3.44
C LEU A 56 -8.74 -1.57 -3.19
N LYS A 57 -9.66 -2.45 -2.85
CA LYS A 57 -11.02 -2.02 -2.52
C LYS A 57 -11.02 -1.10 -1.32
N GLU A 58 -10.24 -1.43 -0.30
CA GLU A 58 -10.15 -0.60 0.90
C GLU A 58 -9.47 0.74 0.60
N LEU A 59 -8.42 0.72 -0.20
CA LEU A 59 -7.67 1.92 -0.53
C LEU A 59 -8.46 2.89 -1.41
N ASN A 60 -9.39 2.38 -2.21
CA ASN A 60 -10.17 3.20 -3.14
C ASN A 60 -11.56 3.56 -2.65
N LYS A 61 -11.89 3.26 -1.40
CA LYS A 61 -13.16 3.64 -0.81
C LYS A 61 -13.29 5.14 -0.65
#